data_2b24d47d8b9ecad2f373d0e609d04480
#
_entry.id   2b24d47d8b9ecad2f373d0e609d04480
#
_cell.length_a   1.000
_cell.length_b   1.000
_cell.length_c   1.000
_cell.angle_alpha   90.00
_cell.angle_beta   90.00
_cell.angle_gamma   90.00
#
_symmetry.space_group_name_H-M   'P 1'
#
loop_
_entity.id
_entity.type
_entity.pdbx_description
1 polymer ?
#
loop_
_entity_poly.entity_id
_entity_poly.type
_entity_poly.pdbx_seq_one_letter_code
_entity_poly.pdbx_strand_id
1 'polypeptide(L)'
;MKVTEKCDIYSFGVVLLELVTGKSPVQPLEQGGDLVTWVRRAVNNGMATSEIFDKRLDLSVKRTTEEMTLFLKIALFCTSTSPVNRPTMREVIAMMIDARESVSNCSSSPTSETPLDEGPSKG
;
A
#
# COMPACT_ATOMS: atom_id res chain seq x y z
N MET A 1 -23.27 12.34 3.01
CA MET A 1 -22.47 11.16 2.67
C MET A 1 -23.31 9.91 2.86
N LYS A 2 -23.23 9.00 1.92
CA LYS A 2 -24.02 7.78 1.98
C LYS A 2 -23.19 6.65 2.61
N VAL A 3 -23.85 5.86 3.44
CA VAL A 3 -23.22 4.71 4.09
C VAL A 3 -22.68 3.73 3.05
N THR A 4 -23.45 3.51 1.96
CA THR A 4 -23.06 2.58 0.90
C THR A 4 -21.74 2.95 0.25
N GLU A 5 -21.47 4.24 0.07
CA GLU A 5 -20.20 4.68 -0.51
C GLU A 5 -19.03 4.26 0.38
N LYS A 6 -19.19 4.42 1.68
CA LYS A 6 -18.12 4.06 2.62
C LYS A 6 -17.99 2.55 2.77
N CYS A 7 -19.05 1.80 2.59
CA CYS A 7 -18.98 0.35 2.54
C CYS A 7 -18.20 -0.12 1.32
N ASP A 8 -18.40 0.53 0.18
CA ASP A 8 -17.67 0.21 -1.05
C ASP A 8 -16.19 0.50 -0.90
N ILE A 9 -15.84 1.62 -0.24
CA ILE A 9 -14.45 1.95 0.02
C ILE A 9 -13.81 0.88 0.92
N TYR A 10 -14.54 0.45 1.95
CA TYR A 10 -14.04 -0.62 2.82
C TYR A 10 -13.79 -1.89 2.02
N SER A 11 -14.75 -2.29 1.19
CA SER A 11 -14.61 -3.49 0.35
C SER A 11 -13.41 -3.38 -0.59
N PHE A 12 -13.20 -2.21 -1.17
CA PHE A 12 -12.05 -1.97 -2.03
C PHE A 12 -10.75 -2.15 -1.25
N GLY A 13 -10.70 -1.62 -0.02
CA GLY A 13 -9.55 -1.79 0.84
C GLY A 13 -9.25 -3.25 1.16
N VAL A 14 -10.31 -4.04 1.39
CA VAL A 14 -10.15 -5.47 1.64
C VAL A 14 -9.53 -6.15 0.42
N VAL A 15 -9.99 -5.81 -0.79
CA VAL A 15 -9.43 -6.37 -2.03
C VAL A 15 -7.95 -6.01 -2.15
N LEU A 16 -7.58 -4.77 -1.83
CA LEU A 16 -6.18 -4.37 -1.84
C LEU A 16 -5.36 -5.20 -0.86
N LEU A 17 -5.90 -5.46 0.34
CA LEU A 17 -5.20 -6.29 1.32
C LEU A 17 -5.02 -7.71 0.82
N GLU A 18 -6.04 -8.25 0.13
CA GLU A 18 -5.91 -9.57 -0.47
C GLU A 18 -4.79 -9.62 -1.49
N LEU A 19 -4.70 -8.58 -2.32
CA LEU A 19 -3.68 -8.52 -3.36
C LEU A 19 -2.28 -8.38 -2.78
N VAL A 20 -2.16 -7.56 -1.74
CA VAL A 20 -0.86 -7.29 -1.13
C VAL A 20 -0.36 -8.47 -0.31
N THR A 21 -1.26 -9.15 0.39
CA THR A 21 -0.87 -10.25 1.28
C THR A 21 -0.96 -11.63 0.65
N GLY A 22 -1.72 -11.76 -0.43
CA GLY A 22 -1.99 -13.06 -1.04
C GLY A 22 -2.93 -13.91 -0.20
N LYS A 23 -3.57 -13.35 0.81
CA LYS A 23 -4.49 -14.07 1.70
C LYS A 23 -5.93 -13.75 1.35
N SER A 24 -6.81 -14.72 1.58
CA SER A 24 -8.25 -14.51 1.39
C SER A 24 -8.86 -13.91 2.65
N PRO A 25 -9.83 -13.01 2.52
CA PRO A 25 -10.47 -12.42 3.70
C PRO A 25 -11.31 -13.42 4.49
N VAL A 26 -11.69 -14.53 3.87
CA VAL A 26 -12.52 -15.54 4.53
C VAL A 26 -11.73 -16.72 5.03
N GLN A 27 -10.41 -16.77 4.77
CA GLN A 27 -9.58 -17.84 5.27
C GLN A 27 -9.36 -17.70 6.78
N PRO A 28 -9.44 -18.78 7.52
CA PRO A 28 -9.07 -18.74 8.93
C PRO A 28 -7.60 -18.36 9.06
N LEU A 29 -7.31 -17.46 9.95
CA LEU A 29 -5.93 -17.04 10.23
C LEU A 29 -5.47 -17.68 11.52
N GLU A 30 -4.17 -17.89 11.63
CA GLU A 30 -3.59 -18.58 12.78
C GLU A 30 -4.03 -17.98 14.11
N GLN A 31 -4.13 -16.67 14.15
CA GLN A 31 -4.49 -15.97 15.38
C GLN A 31 -5.97 -15.62 15.44
N GLY A 32 -6.75 -16.12 14.50
CA GLY A 32 -8.17 -15.80 14.40
C GLY A 32 -8.42 -14.40 13.85
N GLY A 33 -9.69 -14.06 13.69
CA GLY A 33 -10.07 -12.76 13.16
C GLY A 33 -10.04 -12.71 11.64
N ASP A 34 -10.41 -11.57 11.09
CA ASP A 34 -10.43 -11.38 9.65
C ASP A 34 -9.10 -10.78 9.16
N LEU A 35 -8.99 -10.68 7.85
CA LEU A 35 -7.76 -10.19 7.22
C LEU A 35 -7.41 -8.78 7.66
N VAL A 36 -8.39 -7.88 7.73
CA VAL A 36 -8.15 -6.50 8.14
C VAL A 36 -7.56 -6.45 9.55
N THR A 37 -8.16 -7.18 10.47
CA THR A 37 -7.69 -7.24 11.85
C THR A 37 -6.28 -7.81 11.92
N TRP A 38 -6.02 -8.88 11.16
CA TRP A 38 -4.71 -9.50 11.14
C TRP A 38 -3.63 -8.53 10.65
N VAL A 39 -3.91 -7.82 9.54
CA VAL A 39 -2.95 -6.89 8.97
C VAL A 39 -2.68 -5.73 9.93
N ARG A 40 -3.74 -5.16 10.52
CA ARG A 40 -3.56 -4.06 11.47
C ARG A 40 -2.72 -4.47 12.66
N ARG A 41 -2.98 -5.66 13.17
CA ARG A 41 -2.21 -6.18 14.31
C ARG A 41 -0.75 -6.38 13.92
N ALA A 42 -0.52 -6.94 12.73
CA ALA A 42 0.84 -7.18 12.25
C ALA A 42 1.61 -5.86 12.11
N VAL A 43 0.99 -4.86 11.52
CA VAL A 43 1.62 -3.55 11.35
C VAL A 43 1.89 -2.90 12.71
N ASN A 44 0.91 -2.95 13.61
CA ASN A 44 1.05 -2.34 14.93
C ASN A 44 2.12 -3.02 15.77
N ASN A 45 2.34 -4.31 15.54
CA ASN A 45 3.36 -5.07 16.27
C ASN A 45 4.74 -4.97 15.61
N GLY A 46 4.86 -4.22 14.54
CA GLY A 46 6.15 -4.04 13.87
C GLY A 46 6.60 -5.22 13.06
N MET A 47 5.67 -6.06 12.61
CA MET A 47 6.01 -7.20 11.77
C MET A 47 6.69 -6.73 10.48
N ALA A 48 7.73 -7.42 10.06
CA ALA A 48 8.44 -7.06 8.83
C ALA A 48 7.51 -7.18 7.62
N THR A 49 7.67 -6.26 6.66
CA THR A 49 6.82 -6.27 5.46
C THR A 49 6.98 -7.57 4.68
N SER A 50 8.17 -8.18 4.71
CA SER A 50 8.39 -9.46 4.04
C SER A 50 7.50 -10.57 4.60
N GLU A 51 7.02 -10.42 5.84
CA GLU A 51 6.12 -11.40 6.44
C GLU A 51 4.66 -11.07 6.20
N ILE A 52 4.36 -9.83 5.89
CA ILE A 52 3.00 -9.38 5.61
C ILE A 52 2.65 -9.60 4.14
N PHE A 53 3.57 -9.27 3.26
CA PHE A 53 3.35 -9.31 1.82
C PHE A 53 3.31 -10.73 1.27
N ASP A 54 2.63 -10.87 0.13
CA ASP A 54 2.53 -12.13 -0.58
C ASP A 54 3.93 -12.67 -0.87
N LYS A 55 4.17 -13.92 -0.49
CA LYS A 55 5.48 -14.56 -0.66
C LYS A 55 5.88 -14.74 -2.12
N ARG A 56 4.93 -14.62 -3.04
CA ARG A 56 5.22 -14.72 -4.47
C ARG A 56 5.81 -13.44 -5.04
N LEU A 57 5.75 -12.33 -4.29
CA LEU A 57 6.33 -11.06 -4.73
C LEU A 57 7.85 -11.09 -4.55
N ASP A 58 8.56 -10.52 -5.52
CA ASP A 58 10.00 -10.38 -5.41
C ASP A 58 10.32 -9.09 -4.67
N LEU A 59 10.50 -9.21 -3.38
CA LEU A 59 10.73 -8.05 -2.51
C LEU A 59 12.19 -7.59 -2.53
N SER A 60 13.05 -8.29 -3.27
CA SER A 60 14.42 -7.81 -3.49
C SER A 60 14.42 -6.62 -4.43
N VAL A 61 13.36 -6.45 -5.23
CA VAL A 61 13.20 -5.29 -6.08
C VAL A 61 12.65 -4.16 -5.22
N LYS A 62 13.45 -3.14 -5.03
CA LYS A 62 13.09 -2.01 -4.17
C LYS A 62 11.77 -1.35 -4.59
N ARG A 63 11.58 -1.20 -5.90
CA ARG A 63 10.35 -0.59 -6.42
C ARG A 63 9.12 -1.37 -6.02
N THR A 64 9.18 -2.70 -6.09
CA THR A 64 8.06 -3.54 -5.69
C THR A 64 7.72 -3.34 -4.22
N THR A 65 8.74 -3.35 -3.37
CA THR A 65 8.54 -3.16 -1.93
C THR A 65 7.92 -1.80 -1.63
N GLU A 66 8.40 -0.76 -2.30
CA GLU A 66 7.86 0.58 -2.09
C GLU A 66 6.41 0.69 -2.55
N GLU A 67 6.08 0.14 -3.70
CA GLU A 67 4.71 0.15 -4.20
C GLU A 67 3.77 -0.60 -3.27
N MET A 68 4.18 -1.80 -2.84
CA MET A 68 3.37 -2.61 -1.96
C MET A 68 3.15 -1.92 -0.61
N THR A 69 4.17 -1.26 -0.09
CA THR A 69 4.06 -0.52 1.16
C THR A 69 3.04 0.61 1.05
N LEU A 70 3.06 1.33 -0.07
CA LEU A 70 2.11 2.42 -0.29
C LEU A 70 0.69 1.89 -0.45
N PHE A 71 0.53 0.79 -1.18
CA PHE A 71 -0.79 0.18 -1.35
C PHE A 71 -1.32 -0.35 -0.02
N LEU A 72 -0.45 -0.89 0.83
CA LEU A 72 -0.82 -1.32 2.16
C LEU A 72 -1.37 -0.14 2.98
N LYS A 73 -0.70 0.99 2.93
CA LYS A 73 -1.16 2.19 3.65
C LYS A 73 -2.53 2.66 3.14
N ILE A 74 -2.72 2.67 1.83
CA ILE A 74 -3.99 3.06 1.24
C ILE A 74 -5.09 2.09 1.68
N ALA A 75 -4.81 0.79 1.67
CA ALA A 75 -5.77 -0.22 2.08
C ALA A 75 -6.18 -0.05 3.54
N LEU A 76 -5.22 0.23 4.40
CA LEU A 76 -5.51 0.44 5.81
C LEU A 76 -6.37 1.69 6.02
N PHE A 77 -6.13 2.72 5.24
CA PHE A 77 -6.94 3.94 5.29
C PHE A 77 -8.38 3.64 4.86
N CYS A 78 -8.53 2.87 3.77
CA CYS A 78 -9.86 2.50 3.26
C CYS A 78 -10.63 1.61 4.22
N THR A 79 -9.95 0.83 5.04
CA THR A 79 -10.59 -0.09 5.98
C THR A 79 -10.63 0.46 7.40
N SER A 80 -10.55 1.77 7.57
CA SER A 80 -10.70 2.41 8.87
C SER A 80 -11.99 1.96 9.53
N THR A 81 -11.95 1.73 10.84
CA THR A 81 -13.09 1.25 11.60
C THR A 81 -14.25 2.24 11.51
N SER A 82 -13.96 3.53 11.60
CA SER A 82 -14.98 4.57 11.47
C SER A 82 -15.16 4.93 10.01
N PRO A 83 -16.39 4.82 9.48
CA PRO A 83 -16.63 5.18 8.08
C PRO A 83 -16.24 6.61 7.73
N VAL A 84 -16.37 7.52 8.69
CA VAL A 84 -16.04 8.93 8.48
C VAL A 84 -14.57 9.11 8.14
N ASN A 85 -13.71 8.24 8.65
CA ASN A 85 -12.27 8.32 8.42
C ASN A 85 -11.82 7.69 7.11
N ARG A 86 -12.73 7.01 6.41
CA ARG A 86 -12.38 6.40 5.12
C ARG A 86 -12.33 7.48 4.04
N PRO A 87 -11.43 7.37 3.08
CA PRO A 87 -11.37 8.34 1.98
C PRO A 87 -12.53 8.16 1.01
N THR A 88 -12.73 9.13 0.13
CA THR A 88 -13.63 8.98 -1.00
C THR A 88 -12.89 8.20 -2.09
N MET A 89 -13.64 7.64 -3.05
CA MET A 89 -12.99 6.94 -4.17
C MET A 89 -12.10 7.90 -4.96
N ARG A 90 -12.49 9.15 -5.09
CA ARG A 90 -11.67 10.16 -5.77
C ARG A 90 -10.32 10.32 -5.05
N GLU A 91 -10.36 10.38 -3.72
CA GLU A 91 -9.14 10.47 -2.91
C GLU A 91 -8.30 9.20 -3.04
N VAL A 92 -8.94 8.03 -3.07
CA VAL A 92 -8.23 6.77 -3.24
C VAL A 92 -7.47 6.75 -4.57
N ILE A 93 -8.14 7.15 -5.65
CA ILE A 93 -7.52 7.18 -6.97
C ILE A 93 -6.34 8.13 -6.97
N ALA A 94 -6.49 9.31 -6.37
CA ALA A 94 -5.40 10.28 -6.30
C ALA A 94 -4.22 9.71 -5.52
N MET A 95 -4.47 9.03 -4.42
CA MET A 95 -3.39 8.42 -3.62
C MET A 95 -2.67 7.33 -4.40
N MET A 96 -3.41 6.53 -5.17
CA MET A 96 -2.79 5.46 -5.96
C MET A 96 -1.93 6.02 -7.09
N ILE A 97 -2.39 7.09 -7.72
CA ILE A 97 -1.62 7.76 -8.77
C ILE A 97 -0.35 8.37 -8.17
N ASP A 98 -0.49 9.06 -7.03
CA ASP A 98 0.65 9.67 -6.35
C ASP A 98 1.67 8.61 -5.92
N ALA A 99 1.21 7.48 -5.43
CA ALA A 99 2.08 6.40 -5.01
C ALA A 99 2.89 5.88 -6.20
N ARG A 100 2.24 5.68 -7.33
CA ARG A 100 2.90 5.19 -8.52
C ARG A 100 3.92 6.19 -9.05
N GLU A 101 3.57 7.45 -9.09
CA GLU A 101 4.47 8.50 -9.57
C GLU A 101 5.65 8.70 -8.63
N SER A 102 5.39 8.65 -7.34
CA SER A 102 6.44 8.79 -6.33
C SER A 102 7.49 7.68 -6.47
N VAL A 103 7.04 6.44 -6.62
CA VAL A 103 7.94 5.31 -6.78
C VAL A 103 8.69 5.40 -8.12
N SER A 104 8.00 5.78 -9.18
CA SER A 104 8.63 5.94 -10.49
C SER A 104 9.71 7.02 -10.47
N ASN A 105 9.43 8.13 -9.82
CA ASN A 105 10.40 9.22 -9.70
C ASN A 105 11.63 8.77 -8.92
N CYS A 106 11.43 8.06 -7.82
CA CYS A 106 12.54 7.51 -7.05
C CYS A 106 13.36 6.54 -7.87
N SER A 107 12.70 5.72 -8.69
CA SER A 107 13.39 4.74 -9.51
C SER A 107 14.18 5.37 -10.65
N SER A 108 13.70 6.48 -11.19
CA SER A 108 14.33 7.16 -12.31
C SER A 108 15.39 8.15 -11.87
N SER A 109 15.54 8.34 -10.59
CA SER A 109 16.43 9.34 -10.07
C SER A 109 17.86 8.87 -9.96
N PRO A 110 18.41 8.14 -10.56
CA PRO A 110 19.76 7.81 -10.48
C PRO A 110 20.60 8.57 -11.36
N THR A 111 20.84 8.78 -11.47
CA THR A 111 21.43 9.18 -12.31
C THR A 111 21.71 10.44 -12.33
N SER A 112 21.45 10.33 -12.04
CA SER A 112 21.68 11.26 -11.97
C SER A 112 22.17 11.82 -11.72
N GLU A 113 22.15 11.61 -11.80
CA GLU A 113 22.55 12.16 -11.53
C GLU A 113 23.24 12.51 -11.65
N THR A 114 23.41 12.52 -12.04
CA THR A 114 23.93 13.00 -12.15
C THR A 114 24.40 13.74 -12.29
N PRO A 115 24.48 13.85 -12.54
CA PRO A 115 24.79 14.67 -12.63
C PRO A 115 25.16 15.45 -12.63
N LEU A 116 25.20 15.57 -12.90
CA LEU A 116 25.44 16.34 -12.76
C LEU A 116 26.06 16.76 -12.83
N ASP A 117 26.16 16.77 -13.21
CA ASP A 117 26.54 17.34 -13.16
C ASP A 117 27.02 17.78 -13.44
N GLU A 118 26.98 17.82 -13.87
CA GLU A 118 27.17 18.46 -13.98
C GLU A 118 27.41 19.11 -14.08
N GLY A 119 27.62 19.05 -14.44
CA GLY A 119 27.65 19.81 -14.33
C GLY A 119 28.04 20.27 -14.57
N PRO A 120 28.40 20.53 -14.75
CA PRO A 120 28.54 21.21 -14.67
C PRO A 120 28.70 21.48 -14.71
N SER A 121 28.77 21.22 -14.98
CA SER A 121 28.68 21.51 -14.67
C SER A 121 28.73 21.54 -14.74
N LYS A 122 28.85 21.58 -15.25
CA LYS A 122 28.61 21.70 -15.03
C LYS A 122 28.16 21.77 -14.90
N GLY A 123 28.34 21.49 -15.37
CA GLY A 123 27.85 21.60 -14.97
C GLY A 123 27.70 21.67 -14.79
#